data_8e9ad3714421245d97c2521b9abee588
#
_entry.id   8e9ad3714421245d97c2521b9abee588
#
_cell.length_a   1.000
_cell.length_b   1.000
_cell.length_c   1.000
_cell.angle_alpha   90.00
_cell.angle_beta   90.00
_cell.angle_gamma   90.00
#
_symmetry.space_group_name_H-M   'P 1'
#
loop_
_entity.id
_entity.type
_entity.pdbx_description
1 polymer ?
#
loop_
_entity_poly.entity_id
_entity_poly.type
_entity_poly.pdbx_seq_one_letter_code
_entity_poly.pdbx_strand_id
1 'polypeptide(L)'
;MFPVIASFFWDRVDNRAFVWSVISAVALFTVVRFELLPIEGAVAVFFEVCAALGGGVVLGLMTFGFFGRRPALVIGAIAAVVLMPLCIGFLRDYTVLTGSLTAYGVSTIVCVALSLRSRERFDFSQLSQRVTSFQQEKEALPNPSTLSGNPAPARA
;
A
#
# COMPACT_ATOMS: atom_id res chain seq x y z
N MET A 1 0.12 0.49 3.92
CA MET A 1 -0.86 0.01 2.89
C MET A 1 -0.53 0.49 1.48
N PHE A 2 -0.21 1.80 1.24
CA PHE A 2 0.11 2.29 -0.11
C PHE A 2 1.19 1.46 -0.86
N PRO A 3 2.37 1.14 -0.28
CA PRO A 3 3.39 0.39 -1.01
C PRO A 3 2.95 -1.01 -1.42
N VAL A 4 2.07 -1.65 -0.65
CA VAL A 4 1.50 -2.96 -1.00
C VAL A 4 0.61 -2.83 -2.24
N ILE A 5 -0.29 -1.84 -2.25
CA ILE A 5 -1.17 -1.60 -3.39
C ILE A 5 -0.36 -1.17 -4.62
N ALA A 6 0.64 -0.30 -4.43
CA ALA A 6 1.51 0.15 -5.50
C ALA A 6 2.29 -1.01 -6.16
N SER A 7 2.74 -2.01 -5.38
CA SER A 7 3.47 -3.16 -5.91
C SER A 7 2.63 -4.05 -6.84
N PHE A 8 1.30 -4.02 -6.74
CA PHE A 8 0.42 -4.76 -7.67
C PHE A 8 0.23 -4.05 -9.02
N PHE A 9 0.39 -2.73 -9.06
CA PHE A 9 0.08 -1.93 -10.24
C PHE A 9 1.31 -1.28 -10.88
N TRP A 10 2.44 -1.30 -10.19
CA TRP A 10 3.65 -0.62 -10.62
C TRP A 10 4.86 -1.54 -10.49
N ASP A 11 5.44 -1.91 -11.61
CA ASP A 11 6.58 -2.83 -11.76
C ASP A 11 7.93 -2.28 -11.24
N ARG A 12 7.96 -1.00 -10.84
CA ARG A 12 9.16 -0.33 -10.35
C ARG A 12 9.29 -0.27 -8.84
N VAL A 13 8.32 -0.82 -8.10
CA VAL A 13 8.41 -0.84 -6.63
C VAL A 13 9.42 -1.89 -6.20
N ASP A 14 10.62 -1.42 -5.84
CA ASP A 14 11.68 -2.25 -5.29
C ASP A 14 11.45 -2.55 -3.80
N ASN A 15 12.01 -3.68 -3.34
CA ASN A 15 11.94 -4.09 -1.94
C ASN A 15 12.51 -3.03 -0.98
N ARG A 16 13.55 -2.31 -1.39
CA ARG A 16 14.10 -1.20 -0.62
C ARG A 16 13.12 -0.05 -0.47
N ALA A 17 12.45 0.34 -1.57
CA ALA A 17 11.42 1.37 -1.54
C ALA A 17 10.25 0.98 -0.63
N PHE A 18 9.85 -0.30 -0.66
CA PHE A 18 8.83 -0.86 0.21
C PHE A 18 9.23 -0.75 1.70
N VAL A 19 10.39 -1.28 2.06
CA VAL A 19 10.87 -1.30 3.46
C VAL A 19 11.02 0.11 4.01
N TRP A 20 11.70 1.01 3.29
CA TRP A 20 11.89 2.38 3.73
C TRP A 20 10.58 3.17 3.84
N SER A 21 9.62 2.94 2.96
CA SER A 21 8.31 3.59 3.05
C SER A 21 7.51 3.13 4.28
N VAL A 22 7.60 1.85 4.65
CA VAL A 22 6.97 1.32 5.86
C VAL A 22 7.65 1.85 7.12
N ILE A 23 8.99 1.82 7.17
CA ILE A 23 9.76 2.34 8.31
C ILE A 23 9.45 3.83 8.53
N SER A 24 9.46 4.64 7.47
CA SER A 24 9.16 6.07 7.59
C SER A 24 7.72 6.34 8.04
N ALA A 25 6.76 5.55 7.58
CA ALA A 25 5.37 5.66 8.01
C ALA A 25 5.20 5.34 9.51
N VAL A 26 5.81 4.25 9.98
CA VAL A 26 5.76 3.86 11.40
C VAL A 26 6.47 4.88 12.28
N ALA A 27 7.65 5.35 11.87
CA ALA A 27 8.41 6.35 12.62
C ALA A 27 7.60 7.64 12.76
N LEU A 28 7.02 8.15 11.68
CA LEU A 28 6.20 9.37 11.71
C LEU A 28 4.92 9.21 12.51
N PHE A 29 4.22 8.09 12.34
CA PHE A 29 3.04 7.80 13.16
C PHE A 29 3.38 7.81 14.65
N THR A 30 4.52 7.19 15.03
CA THR A 30 4.99 7.15 16.42
C THR A 30 5.29 8.56 16.93
N VAL A 31 6.01 9.38 16.15
CA VAL A 31 6.33 10.77 16.52
C VAL A 31 5.06 11.59 16.76
N VAL A 32 4.06 11.49 15.88
CA VAL A 32 2.79 12.22 16.01
C VAL A 32 1.95 11.67 17.16
N ARG A 33 1.90 10.34 17.33
CA ARG A 33 1.05 9.70 18.35
C ARG A 33 1.52 9.95 19.77
N PHE A 34 2.84 10.00 19.98
CA PHE A 34 3.44 10.19 21.30
C PHE A 34 3.85 11.65 21.54
N GLU A 35 3.50 12.56 20.64
CA GLU A 35 3.80 13.99 20.76
C GLU A 35 5.30 14.26 21.06
N LEU A 36 6.18 13.43 20.45
CA LEU A 36 7.62 13.52 20.68
C LEU A 36 8.25 14.83 20.17
N LEU A 37 7.57 15.51 19.26
CA LEU A 37 7.97 16.82 18.75
C LEU A 37 6.84 17.82 18.97
N PRO A 38 7.15 19.06 19.38
CA PRO A 38 6.18 20.13 19.43
C PRO A 38 5.68 20.40 17.99
N ILE A 39 4.38 20.14 17.76
CA ILE A 39 3.76 20.33 16.45
C ILE A 39 3.33 21.79 16.34
N GLU A 40 4.32 22.69 16.15
CA GLU A 40 4.10 24.12 16.03
C GLU A 40 4.78 24.69 14.78
N GLY A 41 4.25 25.80 14.27
CA GLY A 41 4.84 26.54 13.16
C GLY A 41 5.01 25.73 11.87
N ALA A 42 6.23 25.71 11.32
CA ALA A 42 6.54 25.03 10.05
C ALA A 42 6.36 23.50 10.11
N VAL A 43 6.56 22.91 11.28
CA VAL A 43 6.39 21.46 11.49
C VAL A 43 4.90 21.10 11.37
N ALA A 44 4.02 21.89 11.95
CA ALA A 44 2.57 21.69 11.84
C ALA A 44 2.12 21.75 10.37
N VAL A 45 2.57 22.75 9.62
CA VAL A 45 2.27 22.88 8.19
C VAL A 45 2.75 21.67 7.39
N PHE A 46 3.96 21.17 7.67
CA PHE A 46 4.47 19.97 7.02
C PHE A 46 3.58 18.75 7.26
N PHE A 47 3.14 18.53 8.50
CA PHE A 47 2.23 17.43 8.83
C PHE A 47 0.86 17.59 8.17
N GLU A 48 0.32 18.81 8.14
CA GLU A 48 -0.97 19.12 7.50
C GLU A 48 -0.91 18.84 5.98
N VAL A 49 0.16 19.26 5.32
CA VAL A 49 0.40 18.96 3.88
C VAL A 49 0.52 17.47 3.64
N CYS A 50 1.31 16.76 4.47
CA CYS A 50 1.44 15.32 4.35
C CYS A 50 0.11 14.59 4.62
N ALA A 51 -0.70 15.07 5.56
CA ALA A 51 -2.03 14.51 5.85
C ALA A 51 -3.00 14.73 4.67
N ALA A 52 -3.00 15.92 4.07
CA ALA A 52 -3.82 16.21 2.89
C ALA A 52 -3.44 15.35 1.69
N LEU A 53 -2.13 15.17 1.45
CA LEU A 53 -1.63 14.25 0.43
C LEU A 53 -2.05 12.80 0.72
N GLY A 54 -1.94 12.35 1.97
CA GLY A 54 -2.37 11.02 2.39
C GLY A 54 -3.86 10.79 2.14
N GLY A 55 -4.71 11.76 2.49
CA GLY A 55 -6.15 11.73 2.21
C GLY A 55 -6.45 11.69 0.71
N GLY A 56 -5.76 12.52 -0.08
CA GLY A 56 -5.87 12.52 -1.54
C GLY A 56 -5.49 11.18 -2.17
N VAL A 57 -4.42 10.54 -1.68
CA VAL A 57 -4.02 9.20 -2.14
C VAL A 57 -5.06 8.15 -1.80
N VAL A 58 -5.64 8.17 -0.59
CA VAL A 58 -6.69 7.22 -0.20
C VAL A 58 -7.91 7.36 -1.09
N LEU A 59 -8.39 8.58 -1.34
CA LEU A 59 -9.52 8.84 -2.22
C LEU A 59 -9.21 8.50 -3.68
N GLY A 60 -7.99 8.79 -4.15
CA GLY A 60 -7.53 8.40 -5.47
C GLY A 60 -7.51 6.88 -5.66
N LEU A 61 -7.03 6.13 -4.68
CA LEU A 61 -7.01 4.66 -4.72
C LEU A 61 -8.42 4.06 -4.70
N MET A 62 -9.33 4.63 -3.89
CA MET A 62 -10.73 4.20 -3.91
C MET A 62 -11.35 4.42 -5.29
N THR A 63 -11.11 5.60 -5.89
CA THR A 63 -11.62 5.93 -7.22
C THR A 63 -10.98 5.07 -8.30
N PHE A 64 -9.71 4.69 -8.14
CA PHE A 64 -9.01 3.82 -9.08
C PHE A 64 -9.70 2.46 -9.26
N GLY A 65 -10.21 1.88 -8.17
CA GLY A 65 -10.93 0.60 -8.22
C GLY A 65 -12.21 0.65 -9.05
N PHE A 66 -12.84 1.84 -9.21
CA PHE A 66 -14.12 2.00 -9.91
C PHE A 66 -13.97 2.60 -11.31
N PHE A 67 -13.10 3.56 -11.50
CA PHE A 67 -13.07 4.44 -12.69
C PHE A 67 -11.76 4.38 -13.50
N GLY A 68 -10.74 3.68 -13.04
CA GLY A 68 -9.46 3.54 -13.72
C GLY A 68 -8.44 4.65 -13.42
N ARG A 69 -7.28 4.59 -14.11
CA ARG A 69 -6.08 5.39 -13.75
C ARG A 69 -6.24 6.91 -13.88
N ARG A 70 -6.80 7.38 -15.00
CA ARG A 70 -6.86 8.83 -15.30
C ARG A 70 -7.78 9.58 -14.33
N PRO A 71 -9.04 9.19 -14.12
CA PRO A 71 -9.92 9.86 -13.17
C PRO A 71 -9.41 9.72 -11.71
N ALA A 72 -8.80 8.61 -11.34
CA ALA A 72 -8.23 8.42 -10.01
C ALA A 72 -7.14 9.44 -9.67
N LEU A 73 -6.23 9.73 -10.60
CA LEU A 73 -5.19 10.74 -10.41
C LEU A 73 -5.79 12.15 -10.29
N VAL A 74 -6.77 12.49 -11.13
CA VAL A 74 -7.43 13.80 -11.08
C VAL A 74 -8.20 13.99 -9.78
N ILE A 75 -9.00 13.01 -9.39
CA ILE A 75 -9.80 13.06 -8.16
C ILE A 75 -8.90 13.07 -6.93
N GLY A 76 -7.83 12.25 -6.92
CA GLY A 76 -6.85 12.25 -5.84
C GLY A 76 -6.13 13.58 -5.68
N ALA A 77 -5.74 14.23 -6.79
CA ALA A 77 -5.12 15.55 -6.77
C ALA A 77 -6.09 16.65 -6.30
N ILE A 78 -7.32 16.66 -6.81
CA ILE A 78 -8.36 17.60 -6.38
C ILE A 78 -8.66 17.41 -4.90
N ALA A 79 -8.80 16.16 -4.44
CA ALA A 79 -9.05 15.84 -3.05
C ALA A 79 -7.91 16.32 -2.14
N ALA A 80 -6.65 16.15 -2.53
CA ALA A 80 -5.50 16.64 -1.77
C ALA A 80 -5.54 18.18 -1.62
N VAL A 81 -5.86 18.89 -2.71
CA VAL A 81 -5.96 20.37 -2.69
C VAL A 81 -7.14 20.85 -1.83
N VAL A 82 -8.29 20.17 -1.91
CA VAL A 82 -9.49 20.53 -1.11
C VAL A 82 -9.30 20.18 0.37
N LEU A 83 -8.62 19.07 0.68
CA LEU A 83 -8.30 18.67 2.05
C LEU A 83 -7.29 19.59 2.72
N MET A 84 -6.44 20.28 1.95
CA MET A 84 -5.40 21.15 2.50
C MET A 84 -5.96 22.23 3.46
N PRO A 85 -6.94 23.07 3.08
CA PRO A 85 -7.54 24.04 4.00
C PRO A 85 -8.38 23.39 5.12
N LEU A 86 -8.98 22.23 4.87
CA LEU A 86 -9.74 21.50 5.89
C LEU A 86 -8.82 20.91 6.96
N CYS A 87 -7.60 20.48 6.59
CA CYS A 87 -6.61 19.93 7.52
C CYS A 87 -6.05 21.00 8.47
N ILE A 88 -5.93 22.26 8.03
CA ILE A 88 -5.32 23.36 8.80
C ILE A 88 -6.08 23.71 10.10
N GLY A 89 -7.36 23.37 10.24
CA GLY A 89 -8.13 23.66 11.45
C GLY A 89 -8.66 22.44 12.16
N PHE A 90 -9.03 21.44 11.43
CA PHE A 90 -9.82 20.31 11.93
C PHE A 90 -8.97 19.15 12.43
N LEU A 91 -7.78 18.95 11.85
CA LEU A 91 -6.94 17.79 12.20
C LEU A 91 -6.15 17.98 13.50
N ARG A 92 -6.03 19.19 14.03
CA ARG A 92 -5.39 19.44 15.34
C ARG A 92 -6.10 18.74 16.49
N ASP A 93 -7.43 18.63 16.42
CA ASP A 93 -8.23 18.00 17.46
C ASP A 93 -8.25 16.47 17.35
N TYR A 94 -7.79 15.91 16.23
CA TYR A 94 -7.82 14.47 15.95
C TYR A 94 -6.41 13.90 15.68
N THR A 95 -5.60 13.77 16.72
CA THR A 95 -4.19 13.32 16.65
C THR A 95 -4.02 11.97 15.94
N VAL A 96 -4.92 11.02 16.18
CA VAL A 96 -4.84 9.68 15.55
C VAL A 96 -5.11 9.73 14.05
N LEU A 97 -6.10 10.53 13.64
CA LEU A 97 -6.44 10.70 12.23
C LEU A 97 -5.31 11.44 11.49
N THR A 98 -4.80 12.51 12.09
CA THR A 98 -3.66 13.28 11.57
C THR A 98 -2.43 12.38 11.42
N GLY A 99 -2.10 11.61 12.44
CA GLY A 99 -0.97 10.67 12.40
C GLY A 99 -1.13 9.62 11.30
N SER A 100 -2.32 9.05 11.14
CA SER A 100 -2.60 8.06 10.10
C SER A 100 -2.48 8.64 8.69
N LEU A 101 -3.10 9.78 8.43
CA LEU A 101 -3.05 10.43 7.11
C LEU A 101 -1.64 10.91 6.76
N THR A 102 -0.91 11.46 7.75
CA THR A 102 0.48 11.86 7.58
C THR A 102 1.37 10.67 7.24
N ALA A 103 1.22 9.55 7.96
CA ALA A 103 1.95 8.32 7.68
C ALA A 103 1.67 7.80 6.25
N TYR A 104 0.42 7.90 5.79
CA TYR A 104 0.05 7.58 4.41
C TYR A 104 0.73 8.50 3.39
N GLY A 105 0.68 9.80 3.62
CA GLY A 105 1.30 10.79 2.72
C GLY A 105 2.79 10.58 2.60
N VAL A 106 3.49 10.45 3.72
CA VAL A 106 4.95 10.24 3.75
C VAL A 106 5.33 8.89 3.14
N SER A 107 4.62 7.82 3.47
CA SER A 107 4.83 6.51 2.86
C SER A 107 4.71 6.56 1.34
N THR A 108 3.73 7.32 0.84
CA THR A 108 3.54 7.52 -0.61
C THR A 108 4.72 8.27 -1.23
N ILE A 109 5.11 9.40 -0.64
CA ILE A 109 6.22 10.23 -1.14
C ILE A 109 7.52 9.41 -1.17
N VAL A 110 7.85 8.71 -0.08
CA VAL A 110 9.07 7.89 0.03
C VAL A 110 9.04 6.75 -0.97
N CYS A 111 7.91 6.03 -1.07
CA CYS A 111 7.76 4.93 -2.02
C CYS A 111 7.94 5.40 -3.46
N VAL A 112 7.26 6.49 -3.85
CA VAL A 112 7.34 7.04 -5.21
C VAL A 112 8.75 7.56 -5.50
N ALA A 113 9.35 8.33 -4.60
CA ALA A 113 10.68 8.90 -4.79
C ALA A 113 11.76 7.82 -4.97
N LEU A 114 11.73 6.77 -4.13
CA LEU A 114 12.68 5.67 -4.23
C LEU A 114 12.42 4.80 -5.47
N SER A 115 11.15 4.53 -5.81
CA SER A 115 10.79 3.77 -7.01
C SER A 115 11.17 4.50 -8.31
N LEU A 116 11.06 5.82 -8.35
CA LEU A 116 11.52 6.60 -9.51
C LEU A 116 13.04 6.60 -9.63
N ARG A 117 13.77 6.52 -8.51
CA ARG A 117 15.23 6.46 -8.48
C ARG A 117 15.78 5.07 -8.77
N SER A 118 15.02 4.01 -8.46
CA SER A 118 15.39 2.63 -8.76
C SER A 118 15.34 2.38 -10.26
N ARG A 119 16.38 1.75 -10.79
CA ARG A 119 16.44 1.26 -12.18
C ARG A 119 15.98 -0.17 -12.33
N GLU A 120 15.79 -0.87 -11.22
CA GLU A 120 15.35 -2.25 -11.20
C GLU A 120 13.86 -2.33 -11.52
N ARG A 121 13.50 -3.24 -12.42
CA ARG A 121 12.11 -3.56 -12.75
C ARG A 121 11.82 -4.96 -12.26
N PHE A 122 10.73 -5.12 -11.57
CA PHE A 122 10.27 -6.44 -11.16
C PHE A 122 9.71 -7.19 -12.38
N ASP A 123 10.27 -8.36 -12.65
CA ASP A 123 9.83 -9.22 -13.76
C ASP A 123 8.68 -10.13 -13.29
N PHE A 124 7.46 -9.71 -13.64
CA PHE A 124 6.26 -10.50 -13.36
C PHE A 124 6.20 -11.84 -14.12
N SER A 125 7.02 -12.01 -15.16
CA SER A 125 7.04 -13.26 -15.92
C SER A 125 7.53 -14.44 -15.07
N GLN A 126 8.45 -14.20 -14.15
CA GLN A 126 8.91 -15.22 -13.21
C GLN A 126 7.81 -15.66 -12.23
N LEU A 127 6.93 -14.75 -11.84
CA LEU A 127 5.78 -15.08 -10.99
C LEU A 127 4.78 -15.96 -11.74
N SER A 128 4.47 -15.61 -12.98
CA SER A 128 3.56 -16.40 -13.82
C SER A 128 4.09 -17.81 -14.07
N GLN A 129 5.39 -17.96 -14.32
CA GLN A 129 6.03 -19.27 -14.48
C GLN A 129 5.94 -20.11 -13.20
N ARG A 130 6.17 -19.53 -12.03
CA ARG A 130 6.02 -20.25 -10.76
C ARG A 130 4.58 -20.66 -10.49
N VAL A 131 3.62 -19.78 -10.75
CA VAL A 131 2.19 -20.12 -10.59
C VAL A 131 1.80 -21.27 -11.51
N THR A 132 2.25 -21.23 -12.77
CA THR A 132 2.00 -22.31 -13.73
C THR A 132 2.63 -23.63 -13.30
N SER A 133 3.86 -23.62 -12.78
CA SER A 133 4.51 -24.82 -12.28
C SER A 133 3.81 -25.43 -11.06
N PHE A 134 3.31 -24.61 -10.13
CA PHE A 134 2.49 -25.07 -9.01
C PHE A 134 1.15 -25.64 -9.44
N GLN A 135 0.52 -25.07 -10.46
CA GLN A 135 -0.72 -25.62 -11.01
C GLN A 135 -0.48 -26.99 -11.67
N GLN A 136 0.58 -27.14 -12.45
CA GLN A 136 0.96 -28.42 -13.05
C GLN A 136 1.31 -29.47 -12.00
N GLU A 137 2.04 -29.10 -10.95
CA GLU A 137 2.35 -30.01 -9.84
C GLU A 137 1.07 -30.45 -9.10
N LYS A 138 0.13 -29.54 -8.89
CA LYS A 138 -1.15 -29.86 -8.27
C LYS A 138 -2.02 -30.78 -9.13
N GLU A 139 -1.98 -30.62 -10.44
CA GLU A 139 -2.68 -31.51 -11.39
C GLU A 139 -2.02 -32.89 -11.51
N ALA A 140 -0.68 -32.95 -11.33
CA ALA A 140 0.07 -34.20 -11.33
C ALA A 140 -0.10 -35.03 -10.05
N LEU A 141 -0.56 -34.41 -8.95
CA LEU A 141 -0.85 -35.15 -7.71
C LEU A 141 -2.12 -36.02 -7.92
N PRO A 142 -2.05 -37.33 -7.62
CA PRO A 142 -3.22 -38.20 -7.75
C PRO A 142 -4.35 -37.68 -6.87
N ASN A 143 -5.51 -37.54 -7.48
CA ASN A 143 -6.71 -37.05 -6.81
C ASN A 143 -7.02 -37.93 -5.58
N PRO A 144 -7.08 -37.39 -4.34
CA PRO A 144 -7.32 -38.16 -3.14
C PRO A 144 -8.61 -38.96 -3.17
N SER A 145 -9.55 -38.61 -4.04
CA SER A 145 -10.77 -39.37 -4.28
C SER A 145 -10.54 -40.75 -4.96
N THR A 146 -9.42 -40.93 -5.68
CA THR A 146 -9.10 -42.21 -6.30
C THR A 146 -8.40 -43.18 -5.35
N LEU A 147 -7.87 -42.71 -4.23
CA LEU A 147 -7.24 -43.56 -3.19
C LEU A 147 -8.25 -44.13 -2.18
N SER A 148 -9.47 -43.60 -2.15
CA SER A 148 -10.53 -44.07 -1.24
C SER A 148 -11.38 -45.25 -1.78
N GLY A 149 -11.05 -45.72 -2.99
CA GLY A 149 -11.89 -46.71 -3.71
C GLY A 149 -11.42 -48.18 -3.63
N ASN A 150 -10.50 -48.56 -2.72
CA ASN A 150 -10.14 -49.97 -2.58
C ASN A 150 -10.79 -50.56 -1.31
N PRO A 151 -11.96 -51.23 -1.41
CA PRO A 151 -12.52 -51.97 -0.29
C PRO A 151 -11.58 -53.14 0.01
N ALA A 152 -11.10 -53.25 1.26
CA ALA A 152 -10.31 -54.35 1.74
C ALA A 152 -10.97 -55.70 1.38
N PRO A 153 -10.20 -56.71 0.88
CA PRO A 153 -10.75 -58.01 0.57
C PRO A 153 -11.27 -58.63 1.86
N ALA A 154 -12.55 -59.02 1.86
CA ALA A 154 -13.20 -59.76 2.89
C ALA A 154 -12.43 -61.07 3.09
N ARG A 155 -11.81 -61.29 4.27
CA ARG A 155 -11.27 -62.56 4.67
C ARG A 155 -12.40 -63.48 5.00
N ALA A 156 -12.59 -64.53 4.20
CA ALA A 156 -13.33 -65.72 4.52
C ALA A 156 -12.58 -66.59 5.53
#